data_1c514885890c34b0bd94ebfa9a5f588a
#
_entry.id   1c514885890c34b0bd94ebfa9a5f588a
#
_cell.length_a   1.000
_cell.length_b   1.000
_cell.length_c   1.000
_cell.angle_alpha   90.00
_cell.angle_beta   90.00
_cell.angle_gamma   90.00
#
_symmetry.space_group_name_H-M   'P 1'
#
loop_
_entity.id
_entity.type
_entity.pdbx_description
1 polymer ?
#
loop_
_entity_poly.entity_id
_entity_poly.type
_entity_poly.pdbx_seq_one_letter_code
_entity_poly.pdbx_strand_id
1 'polypeptide(L)'
;MLALKTEIEVALELAARVRTTRLQLGWSQDELARRAGLRPSTYRLFEQTGRIALIRLLRVLSVLDHLRDIDQVCALPDAPRSLDELMVPKRQRGRRVKHA
;
A
#
# COMPACT_ATOMS: atom_id res chain seq x y z
N MET A 1 -6.56 -23.88 7.32
CA MET A 1 -6.11 -23.89 5.93
C MET A 1 -6.17 -22.47 5.34
N LEU A 2 -5.19 -22.15 4.63
CA LEU A 2 -5.12 -20.83 4.06
C LEU A 2 -5.99 -20.72 2.82
N ALA A 3 -6.89 -19.75 2.82
CA ALA A 3 -7.68 -19.49 1.63
C ALA A 3 -6.85 -18.66 0.65
N LEU A 4 -6.75 -19.17 -0.56
CA LEU A 4 -5.98 -18.48 -1.59
C LEU A 4 -6.89 -17.55 -2.36
N LYS A 5 -6.52 -16.28 -2.40
CA LYS A 5 -7.25 -15.25 -3.13
C LYS A 5 -6.44 -14.83 -4.33
N THR A 6 -7.13 -14.45 -5.38
CA THR A 6 -6.48 -13.87 -6.54
C THR A 6 -6.04 -12.44 -6.24
N GLU A 7 -5.13 -11.95 -7.05
CA GLU A 7 -4.70 -10.55 -6.93
C GLU A 7 -5.87 -9.59 -7.08
N ILE A 8 -6.80 -9.94 -7.98
CA ILE A 8 -7.96 -9.08 -8.22
C ILE A 8 -8.86 -9.06 -6.99
N GLU A 9 -9.06 -10.21 -6.36
CA GLU A 9 -9.86 -10.26 -5.14
C GLU A 9 -9.23 -9.44 -4.02
N VAL A 10 -7.92 -9.53 -3.86
CA VAL A 10 -7.23 -8.74 -2.85
C VAL A 10 -7.34 -7.25 -3.15
N ALA A 11 -7.21 -6.87 -4.43
CA ALA A 11 -7.33 -5.47 -4.82
C ALA A 11 -8.72 -4.94 -4.53
N LEU A 12 -9.75 -5.72 -4.83
CA LEU A 12 -11.14 -5.31 -4.55
C LEU A 12 -11.40 -5.20 -3.06
N GLU A 13 -10.83 -6.10 -2.26
CA GLU A 13 -10.97 -6.02 -0.82
C GLU A 13 -10.29 -4.76 -0.27
N LEU A 14 -9.12 -4.44 -0.79
CA LEU A 14 -8.45 -3.21 -0.39
C LEU A 14 -9.28 -1.99 -0.77
N ALA A 15 -9.81 -1.98 -1.99
CA ALA A 15 -10.64 -0.86 -2.44
C ALA A 15 -11.86 -0.70 -1.55
N ALA A 16 -12.46 -1.82 -1.12
CA ALA A 16 -13.62 -1.77 -0.22
C ALA A 16 -13.24 -1.19 1.14
N ARG A 17 -12.08 -1.54 1.67
CA ARG A 17 -11.64 -0.97 2.94
C ARG A 17 -11.34 0.52 2.81
N VAL A 18 -10.74 0.92 1.71
CA VAL A 18 -10.49 2.35 1.45
C VAL A 18 -11.82 3.10 1.36
N ARG A 19 -12.79 2.52 0.67
CA ARG A 19 -14.12 3.12 0.57
C ARG A 19 -14.74 3.32 1.95
N THR A 20 -14.67 2.30 2.79
CA THR A 20 -15.22 2.39 4.14
C THR A 20 -14.56 3.51 4.93
N THR A 21 -13.23 3.60 4.86
CA THR A 21 -12.50 4.66 5.55
C THR A 21 -12.91 6.03 5.03
N ARG A 22 -13.04 6.15 3.71
CA ARG A 22 -13.49 7.41 3.11
C ARG A 22 -14.86 7.81 3.64
N LEU A 23 -15.78 6.86 3.68
CA LEU A 23 -17.14 7.13 4.15
C LEU A 23 -17.16 7.53 5.61
N GLN A 24 -16.30 6.91 6.42
CA GLN A 24 -16.18 7.28 7.83
C GLN A 24 -15.71 8.71 8.02
N LEU A 25 -14.93 9.22 7.07
CA LEU A 25 -14.49 10.60 7.11
C LEU A 25 -15.52 11.57 6.53
N GLY A 26 -16.60 11.03 5.96
CA GLY A 26 -17.63 11.88 5.37
C GLY A 26 -17.24 12.44 4.03
N TRP A 27 -16.28 11.85 3.35
CA TRP A 27 -15.79 12.38 2.07
C TRP A 27 -16.49 11.71 0.90
N SER A 28 -16.81 12.51 -0.12
CA SER A 28 -17.23 11.95 -1.40
C SER A 28 -16.02 11.41 -2.14
N GLN A 29 -16.27 10.63 -3.20
CA GLN A 29 -15.20 10.18 -4.06
C GLN A 29 -14.42 11.35 -4.65
N ASP A 30 -15.15 12.41 -5.06
CA ASP A 30 -14.49 13.59 -5.62
C ASP A 30 -13.63 14.29 -4.58
N GLU A 31 -14.09 14.35 -3.34
CA GLU A 31 -13.31 14.98 -2.28
C GLU A 31 -12.02 14.22 -2.02
N LEU A 32 -12.10 12.90 -1.91
CA LEU A 32 -10.89 12.11 -1.68
C LEU A 32 -9.93 12.25 -2.86
N ALA A 33 -10.45 12.18 -4.08
CA ALA A 33 -9.60 12.31 -5.26
C ALA A 33 -8.88 13.66 -5.25
N ARG A 34 -9.61 14.72 -4.94
CA ARG A 34 -9.02 16.06 -4.89
C ARG A 34 -7.89 16.12 -3.86
N ARG A 35 -8.14 15.58 -2.67
CA ARG A 35 -7.13 15.60 -1.61
C ARG A 35 -5.90 14.80 -1.96
N ALA A 36 -6.10 13.71 -2.71
CA ALA A 36 -4.98 12.84 -3.10
C ALA A 36 -4.31 13.29 -4.40
N GLY A 37 -4.82 14.36 -5.03
CA GLY A 37 -4.23 14.83 -6.27
C GLY A 37 -4.55 13.94 -7.45
N LEU A 38 -5.69 13.27 -7.44
CA LEU A 38 -6.12 12.38 -8.50
C LEU A 38 -7.30 12.93 -9.24
N ARG A 39 -7.47 12.50 -10.48
CA ARG A 39 -8.72 12.75 -11.19
C ARG A 39 -9.82 11.93 -10.53
N PRO A 40 -11.03 12.49 -10.41
CA PRO A 40 -12.13 11.70 -9.84
C PRO A 40 -12.39 10.39 -10.56
N SER A 41 -12.24 10.36 -11.88
CA SER A 41 -12.45 9.14 -12.64
C SER A 41 -11.40 8.07 -12.26
N THR A 42 -10.17 8.47 -12.03
CA THR A 42 -9.12 7.55 -11.62
C THR A 42 -9.44 6.92 -10.27
N TYR A 43 -9.90 7.73 -9.33
CA TYR A 43 -10.23 7.20 -8.01
C TYR A 43 -11.46 6.30 -8.06
N ARG A 44 -12.50 6.72 -8.81
CA ARG A 44 -13.71 5.90 -8.93
C ARG A 44 -13.41 4.55 -9.54
N LEU A 45 -12.53 4.52 -10.55
CA LEU A 45 -12.14 3.25 -11.15
C LEU A 45 -11.48 2.33 -10.11
N PHE A 46 -10.66 2.90 -9.24
CA PHE A 46 -10.05 2.11 -8.18
C PHE A 46 -11.11 1.47 -7.27
N GLU A 47 -12.10 2.25 -6.83
CA GLU A 47 -13.13 1.68 -5.97
C GLU A 47 -13.94 0.59 -6.67
N GLN A 48 -14.13 0.71 -7.98
CA GLN A 48 -14.91 -0.26 -8.73
C GLN A 48 -14.15 -1.52 -9.07
N THR A 49 -12.87 -1.40 -9.36
CA THR A 49 -12.12 -2.52 -9.93
C THR A 49 -10.88 -2.92 -9.14
N GLY A 50 -10.46 -2.11 -8.20
CA GLY A 50 -9.19 -2.31 -7.50
C GLY A 50 -7.98 -1.88 -8.29
N ARG A 51 -8.15 -1.33 -9.50
CA ARG A 51 -7.02 -0.96 -10.35
C ARG A 51 -6.57 0.45 -10.06
N ILE A 52 -5.28 0.59 -9.79
CA ILE A 52 -4.69 1.89 -9.52
C ILE A 52 -3.17 1.74 -9.60
N ALA A 53 -2.50 2.77 -10.08
CA ALA A 53 -1.04 2.77 -10.05
C ALA A 53 -0.58 2.88 -8.60
N LEU A 54 0.51 2.20 -8.27
CA LEU A 54 1.00 2.15 -6.90
C LEU A 54 1.20 3.53 -6.30
N ILE A 55 1.84 4.43 -7.04
CA ILE A 55 2.12 5.76 -6.47
C ILE A 55 0.82 6.50 -6.15
N ARG A 56 -0.22 6.30 -6.95
CA ARG A 56 -1.51 6.92 -6.68
C ARG A 56 -2.19 6.31 -5.48
N LEU A 57 -2.06 4.98 -5.32
CA LEU A 57 -2.57 4.33 -4.12
C LEU A 57 -1.89 4.88 -2.87
N LEU A 58 -0.59 5.08 -2.93
CA LEU A 58 0.14 5.63 -1.79
C LEU A 58 -0.35 7.04 -1.45
N ARG A 59 -0.70 7.84 -2.46
CA ARG A 59 -1.30 9.15 -2.20
C ARG A 59 -2.64 9.05 -1.50
N VAL A 60 -3.46 8.09 -1.93
CA VAL A 60 -4.76 7.83 -1.29
C VAL A 60 -4.54 7.44 0.17
N LEU A 61 -3.65 6.50 0.42
CA LEU A 61 -3.38 6.06 1.79
C LEU A 61 -2.83 7.21 2.64
N SER A 62 -2.03 8.07 2.03
CA SER A 62 -1.46 9.22 2.75
C SER A 62 -2.55 10.16 3.26
N VAL A 63 -3.52 10.50 2.40
CA VAL A 63 -4.57 11.44 2.83
C VAL A 63 -5.54 10.79 3.80
N LEU A 64 -5.60 9.46 3.84
CA LEU A 64 -6.40 8.74 4.82
C LEU A 64 -5.64 8.44 6.11
N ASP A 65 -4.37 8.83 6.18
CA ASP A 65 -3.50 8.57 7.33
C ASP A 65 -3.24 7.08 7.54
N HIS A 66 -3.12 6.35 6.43
CA HIS A 66 -2.84 4.91 6.44
C HIS A 66 -1.59 4.55 5.66
N LEU A 67 -0.75 5.55 5.33
CA LEU A 67 0.42 5.28 4.51
C LEU A 67 1.37 4.30 5.20
N ARG A 68 1.48 4.36 6.52
CA ARG A 68 2.41 3.48 7.22
C ARG A 68 1.99 2.02 7.20
N ASP A 69 0.75 1.72 6.81
CA ASP A 69 0.33 0.33 6.67
C ASP A 69 1.18 -0.40 5.65
N ILE A 70 1.74 0.32 4.70
CA ILE A 70 2.60 -0.27 3.68
C ILE A 70 3.87 -0.88 4.29
N ASP A 71 4.28 -0.39 5.44
CA ASP A 71 5.49 -0.92 6.10
C ASP A 71 5.35 -2.39 6.46
N GLN A 72 4.13 -2.90 6.53
CA GLN A 72 3.89 -4.30 6.85
C GLN A 72 3.97 -5.19 5.62
N VAL A 73 3.94 -4.62 4.42
CA VAL A 73 3.99 -5.40 3.19
C VAL A 73 5.41 -5.93 3.03
N CYS A 74 5.53 -7.26 2.97
CA CYS A 74 6.83 -7.94 2.84
C CYS A 74 7.80 -7.55 3.94
N ALA A 75 7.28 -7.25 5.12
CA ALA A 75 8.11 -6.90 6.25
C ALA A 75 8.97 -8.10 6.64
N LEU A 76 10.24 -7.81 6.95
CA LEU A 76 11.15 -8.88 7.34
C LEU A 76 10.78 -9.38 8.74
N PRO A 77 10.84 -10.70 8.97
CA PRO A 77 10.45 -11.24 10.27
C PRO A 77 11.27 -10.67 11.43
N ASP A 78 12.57 -10.47 11.19
CA ASP A 78 13.45 -9.91 12.21
C ASP A 78 13.87 -8.52 11.77
N ALA A 79 12.90 -7.63 11.64
CA ALA A 79 13.17 -6.28 11.18
C ALA A 79 14.21 -5.65 12.10
N PRO A 80 15.25 -5.02 11.53
CA PRO A 80 16.28 -4.39 12.36
C PRO A 80 15.68 -3.23 13.14
N ARG A 81 16.16 -3.08 14.37
CA ARG A 81 15.72 -1.96 15.20
C ARG A 81 16.48 -0.71 14.88
N SER A 82 17.57 -0.82 14.13
CA SER A 82 18.38 0.33 13.77
C SER A 82 18.99 0.09 12.40
N LEU A 83 19.50 1.17 11.82
CA LEU A 83 20.20 1.06 10.55
C LEU A 83 21.45 0.21 10.69
N ASP A 84 22.07 0.21 11.85
CA ASP A 84 23.26 -0.60 12.07
C ASP A 84 22.96 -2.08 11.88
N GLU A 85 21.83 -2.53 12.43
CA GLU A 85 21.43 -3.93 12.21
C GLU A 85 21.17 -4.19 10.74
N LEU A 86 20.54 -3.26 10.08
CA LEU A 86 20.22 -3.42 8.68
C LEU A 86 21.49 -3.51 7.82
N MET A 87 22.51 -2.79 8.21
CA MET A 87 23.72 -2.68 7.43
C MET A 87 24.73 -3.78 7.73
N VAL A 88 24.51 -4.61 8.73
CA VAL A 88 25.41 -5.70 9.05
C VAL A 88 25.42 -6.69 7.89
N PRO A 89 26.61 -7.02 7.33
CA PRO A 89 26.66 -7.97 6.23
C PRO A 89 26.27 -9.34 6.70
N LYS A 90 25.61 -9.98 5.87
CA LYS A 90 25.27 -11.35 6.18
C LYS A 90 26.18 -12.28 5.51
N ARG A 91 27.03 -12.17 5.17
CA ARG A 91 27.71 -12.58 4.47
C ARG A 91 27.56 -13.43 3.76
N GLN A 92 27.04 -12.97 3.30
CA GLN A 92 26.64 -13.10 2.70
C GLN A 92 26.04 -13.34 1.92
N ARG A 93 25.95 -13.46 1.63
CA ARG A 93 25.11 -13.45 0.73
C ARG A 93 25.43 -13.36 -0.59
N GLY A 94 26.02 -13.30 -0.98
CA GLY A 94 26.16 -13.17 -2.02
C GLY A 94 25.92 -12.65 -2.76
N ARG A 95 26.27 -12.25 -2.66
CA ARG A 95 25.95 -11.54 -3.17
C ARG A 95 25.88 -10.98 -3.67
N ARG A 96 26.09 -10.77 -3.96
CA ARG A 96 25.74 -9.99 -4.28
C ARG A 96 25.73 -9.20 -4.41
N VAL A 97 26.01 -9.26 -4.46
CA VAL A 97 25.76 -8.38 -4.44
C VAL A 97 25.89 -7.39 -4.48
N LYS A 98 26.34 -7.25 -4.72
CA LYS A 98 26.37 -6.45 -4.59
C LYS A 98 26.23 -5.64 -4.54
N HIS A 99 26.53 -5.83 -4.57
CA HIS A 99 26.32 -5.20 -4.21
C HIS A 99 26.10 -4.96 -4.12
N ALA A 100 26.72 -5.26 -3.95
CA ALA A 100 26.48 -5.16 -3.75
C ALA A 100 26.46 -4.70 -3.67
#